data_d66c791b78b1e00787d0ca693b9f9c93
#
_entry.id   d66c791b78b1e00787d0ca693b9f9c93
#
_cell.length_a   1.000
_cell.length_b   1.000
_cell.length_c   1.000
_cell.angle_alpha   90.00
_cell.angle_beta   90.00
_cell.angle_gamma   90.00
#
_symmetry.space_group_name_H-M   'P 1'
#
loop_
_entity.id
_entity.type
_entity.pdbx_description
1 polymer ?
#
loop_
_entity_poly.entity_id
_entity_poly.type
_entity_poly.pdbx_seq_one_letter_code
_entity_poly.pdbx_strand_id
1 'polypeptide(L)'
;MLFRSVFAASQIYTMLRNHPGKVTVKIDGIAASAASVVAMAGEKTLISPTGMLMCHNPMTCAMGNKADMEKAIALLDEVKESIINAYAEKSHLSRNKIARLMDEETWMNAEKALQLGFVDGILFSKKNPFVPEEPEKTDPDEEETEESPKEDPDEKKKESTASMLYTPSKTLDSFLQKISATASKGTPINQLDKRLELLKY
;
A
#
# COMPACT_ATOMS: atom_id res chain seq x y z
N MET A 1 -5.01 10.99 -9.02
CA MET A 1 -6.17 10.07 -9.05
C MET A 1 -5.74 8.79 -8.34
N LEU A 2 -6.24 8.53 -7.14
CA LEU A 2 -5.90 7.29 -6.42
C LEU A 2 -6.69 6.14 -7.07
N PHE A 3 -6.00 5.14 -7.60
CA PHE A 3 -6.62 3.89 -8.01
C PHE A 3 -7.13 3.17 -6.76
N ARG A 4 -8.44 3.23 -6.52
CA ARG A 4 -9.08 2.61 -5.35
C ARG A 4 -9.54 1.17 -5.61
N SER A 5 -9.50 0.72 -6.84
CA SER A 5 -9.97 -0.62 -7.21
C SER A 5 -8.79 -1.52 -7.56
N VAL A 6 -8.60 -2.57 -6.77
CA VAL A 6 -7.61 -3.61 -7.05
C VAL A 6 -7.88 -4.32 -8.38
N PHE A 7 -9.15 -4.50 -8.76
CA PHE A 7 -9.49 -5.11 -10.05
C PHE A 7 -9.07 -4.26 -11.24
N ALA A 8 -9.24 -2.92 -11.15
CA ALA A 8 -8.73 -2.01 -12.18
C ALA A 8 -7.20 -2.05 -12.25
N ALA A 9 -6.51 -2.12 -11.11
CA ALA A 9 -5.06 -2.25 -11.07
C ALA A 9 -4.59 -3.57 -11.69
N SER A 10 -5.26 -4.68 -11.40
CA SER A 10 -4.98 -5.99 -11.99
C SER A 10 -5.19 -5.98 -13.51
N GLN A 11 -6.22 -5.30 -13.99
CA GLN A 11 -6.44 -5.13 -15.43
C GLN A 11 -5.30 -4.35 -16.08
N ILE A 12 -4.89 -3.23 -15.49
CA ILE A 12 -3.79 -2.40 -15.98
C ILE A 12 -2.47 -3.19 -15.94
N TYR A 13 -2.22 -3.92 -14.84
CA TYR A 13 -1.07 -4.82 -14.72
C TYR A 13 -1.00 -5.78 -15.90
N THR A 14 -2.10 -6.48 -16.19
CA THR A 14 -2.18 -7.43 -17.30
C THR A 14 -1.97 -6.77 -18.66
N MET A 15 -2.55 -5.58 -18.87
CA MET A 15 -2.35 -4.83 -20.12
C MET A 15 -0.89 -4.44 -20.33
N LEU A 16 -0.20 -4.00 -19.28
CA LEU A 16 1.22 -3.65 -19.33
C LEU A 16 2.10 -4.87 -19.57
N ARG A 17 1.80 -6.00 -18.92
CA ARG A 17 2.52 -7.27 -19.11
C ARG A 17 2.34 -7.85 -20.51
N ASN A 18 1.19 -7.65 -21.12
CA ASN A 18 0.91 -8.10 -22.48
C ASN A 18 1.42 -7.15 -23.55
N HIS A 19 1.96 -5.99 -23.18
CA HIS A 19 2.49 -5.05 -24.15
C HIS A 19 3.69 -5.65 -24.90
N PRO A 20 3.73 -5.60 -26.25
CA PRO A 20 4.79 -6.25 -27.03
C PRO A 20 6.18 -5.60 -26.89
N GLY A 21 6.22 -4.35 -26.41
CA GLY A 21 7.48 -3.64 -26.15
C GLY A 21 7.88 -3.70 -24.68
N LYS A 22 9.13 -3.31 -24.40
CA LYS A 22 9.64 -3.21 -23.03
C LYS A 22 8.94 -2.12 -22.24
N VAL A 23 8.34 -2.47 -21.12
CA VAL A 23 7.67 -1.55 -20.22
C VAL A 23 8.62 -1.15 -19.10
N THR A 24 8.93 0.14 -19.01
CA THR A 24 9.67 0.70 -17.86
C THR A 24 8.72 1.54 -17.03
N VAL A 25 8.56 1.16 -15.75
CA VAL A 25 7.77 1.94 -14.78
C VAL A 25 8.70 2.86 -14.00
N LYS A 26 8.28 4.11 -13.83
CA LYS A 26 8.95 5.10 -12.98
C LYS A 26 8.01 5.56 -11.89
N ILE A 27 8.44 5.38 -10.64
CA ILE A 27 7.74 5.87 -9.45
C ILE A 27 8.32 7.22 -9.11
N ASP A 28 7.70 8.29 -9.59
CA ASP A 28 8.22 9.65 -9.42
C ASP A 28 7.95 10.20 -8.00
N GLY A 29 6.83 9.80 -7.38
CA GLY A 29 6.47 10.24 -6.04
C GLY A 29 5.96 9.09 -5.19
N ILE A 30 4.81 8.51 -5.50
CA ILE A 30 4.19 7.46 -4.69
C ILE A 30 3.55 6.36 -5.54
N ALA A 31 3.81 5.12 -5.15
CA ALA A 31 3.09 3.94 -5.62
C ALA A 31 2.54 3.17 -4.41
N ALA A 32 1.33 3.47 -3.99
CA ALA A 32 0.71 2.87 -2.81
C ALA A 32 -0.52 2.04 -3.18
N SER A 33 -0.76 0.94 -2.43
CA SER A 33 -1.94 0.10 -2.59
C SER A 33 -2.07 -0.45 -4.02
N ALA A 34 -3.20 -0.26 -4.69
CA ALA A 34 -3.43 -0.68 -6.07
C ALA A 34 -2.37 -0.17 -7.07
N ALA A 35 -1.80 1.03 -6.84
CA ALA A 35 -0.74 1.56 -7.68
C ALA A 35 0.59 0.80 -7.55
N SER A 36 0.86 0.23 -6.38
CA SER A 36 2.05 -0.62 -6.21
C SER A 36 1.92 -1.93 -6.99
N VAL A 37 0.72 -2.50 -7.10
CA VAL A 37 0.46 -3.67 -7.97
C VAL A 37 0.73 -3.34 -9.43
N VAL A 38 0.23 -2.18 -9.91
CA VAL A 38 0.52 -1.71 -11.28
C VAL A 38 2.01 -1.55 -11.52
N ALA A 39 2.75 -1.04 -10.53
CA ALA A 39 4.20 -0.84 -10.64
C ALA A 39 4.97 -2.16 -10.84
N MET A 40 4.45 -3.29 -10.35
CA MET A 40 5.07 -4.61 -10.55
C MET A 40 4.98 -5.12 -12.00
N ALA A 41 4.15 -4.50 -12.84
CA ALA A 41 4.03 -4.92 -14.24
C ALA A 41 5.24 -4.53 -15.10
N GLY A 42 6.09 -3.60 -14.63
CA GLY A 42 7.26 -3.17 -15.37
C GLY A 42 8.33 -4.26 -15.50
N GLU A 43 8.84 -4.49 -16.70
CA GLU A 43 10.07 -5.26 -16.89
C GLU A 43 11.22 -4.62 -16.10
N LYS A 44 11.26 -3.28 -16.12
CA LYS A 44 12.11 -2.46 -15.27
C LYS A 44 11.30 -1.46 -14.49
N THR A 45 11.44 -1.46 -13.17
CA THR A 45 10.78 -0.52 -12.26
C THR A 45 11.83 0.34 -11.57
N LEU A 46 11.73 1.65 -11.71
CA LEU A 46 12.63 2.63 -11.11
C LEU A 46 11.85 3.51 -10.13
N ILE A 47 12.49 3.94 -9.06
CA ILE A 47 11.88 4.83 -8.07
C ILE A 47 12.72 6.11 -7.91
N SER A 48 12.05 7.24 -7.73
CA SER A 48 12.71 8.49 -7.33
C SER A 48 13.38 8.35 -5.96
N PRO A 49 14.52 9.01 -5.70
CA PRO A 49 15.13 9.00 -4.35
C PRO A 49 14.18 9.45 -3.23
N THR A 50 13.20 10.29 -3.56
CA THR A 50 12.15 10.76 -2.64
C THR A 50 10.83 9.98 -2.80
N GLY A 51 10.82 8.97 -3.66
CA GLY A 51 9.64 8.16 -3.93
C GLY A 51 9.32 7.20 -2.79
N MET A 52 8.04 6.87 -2.68
CA MET A 52 7.53 5.92 -1.69
C MET A 52 6.74 4.81 -2.37
N LEU A 53 6.91 3.60 -1.86
CA LEU A 53 6.10 2.45 -2.23
C LEU A 53 5.40 1.91 -0.97
N MET A 54 4.14 1.47 -1.11
CA MET A 54 3.41 0.89 0.01
C MET A 54 2.61 -0.33 -0.44
N CYS A 55 2.69 -1.39 0.35
CA CYS A 55 1.85 -2.57 0.23
C CYS A 55 1.04 -2.79 1.50
N HIS A 56 -0.21 -3.22 1.34
CA HIS A 56 -1.12 -3.55 2.42
C HIS A 56 -2.16 -4.59 1.98
N ASN A 57 -2.91 -5.12 2.93
CA ASN A 57 -4.01 -6.03 2.65
C ASN A 57 -5.14 -5.34 1.88
N PRO A 58 -5.84 -6.08 1.01
CA PRO A 58 -7.04 -5.57 0.39
C PRO A 58 -8.12 -5.28 1.44
N MET A 59 -8.94 -4.27 1.19
CA MET A 59 -10.06 -3.92 2.05
C MET A 59 -11.31 -3.65 1.25
N THR A 60 -12.46 -3.95 1.85
CA THR A 60 -13.78 -3.70 1.28
C THR A 60 -14.76 -3.24 2.33
N CYS A 61 -15.89 -2.70 1.89
CA CYS A 61 -17.06 -2.48 2.73
C CYS A 61 -18.11 -3.48 2.30
N ALA A 62 -18.64 -4.24 3.27
CA ALA A 62 -19.72 -5.20 3.04
C ALA A 62 -20.90 -4.89 3.95
N MET A 63 -22.11 -5.09 3.45
CA MET A 63 -23.36 -4.97 4.20
C MET A 63 -24.22 -6.18 3.89
N GLY A 64 -24.87 -6.73 4.91
CA GLY A 64 -25.74 -7.88 4.74
C GLY A 64 -25.83 -8.74 6.00
N ASN A 65 -26.26 -9.98 5.83
CA ASN A 65 -26.32 -10.96 6.90
C ASN A 65 -24.95 -11.65 7.11
N LYS A 66 -24.88 -12.59 8.06
CA LYS A 66 -23.65 -13.32 8.39
C LYS A 66 -23.04 -13.99 7.17
N ALA A 67 -23.84 -14.64 6.34
CA ALA A 67 -23.33 -15.34 5.15
C ALA A 67 -22.72 -14.36 4.12
N ASP A 68 -23.25 -13.13 4.04
CA ASP A 68 -22.69 -12.10 3.15
C ASP A 68 -21.34 -11.60 3.66
N MET A 69 -21.16 -11.51 4.99
CA MET A 69 -19.88 -11.17 5.60
C MET A 69 -18.84 -12.27 5.35
N GLU A 70 -19.21 -13.53 5.53
CA GLU A 70 -18.32 -14.67 5.27
C GLU A 70 -17.85 -14.70 3.80
N LYS A 71 -18.74 -14.40 2.85
CA LYS A 71 -18.37 -14.27 1.43
C LYS A 71 -17.41 -13.10 1.18
N ALA A 72 -17.61 -11.98 1.85
CA ALA A 72 -16.72 -10.83 1.71
C ALA A 72 -15.31 -11.14 2.25
N ILE A 73 -15.21 -11.88 3.37
CA ILE A 73 -13.92 -12.34 3.91
C ILE A 73 -13.25 -13.27 2.90
N ALA A 74 -13.94 -14.29 2.42
CA ALA A 74 -13.39 -15.23 1.44
C ALA A 74 -12.90 -14.51 0.17
N LEU A 75 -13.65 -13.50 -0.32
CA LEU A 75 -13.22 -12.70 -1.45
C LEU A 75 -11.94 -11.91 -1.16
N LEU A 76 -11.79 -11.34 0.05
CA LEU A 76 -10.58 -10.61 0.43
C LEU A 76 -9.36 -11.53 0.48
N ASP A 77 -9.53 -12.77 0.95
CA ASP A 77 -8.45 -13.76 0.97
C ASP A 77 -7.97 -14.10 -0.45
N GLU A 78 -8.90 -14.35 -1.39
CA GLU A 78 -8.56 -14.60 -2.79
C GLU A 78 -7.89 -13.39 -3.45
N VAL A 79 -8.36 -12.18 -3.17
CA VAL A 79 -7.74 -10.95 -3.67
C VAL A 79 -6.34 -10.77 -3.10
N LYS A 80 -6.14 -11.07 -1.81
CA LYS A 80 -4.81 -11.02 -1.17
C LYS A 80 -3.83 -11.96 -1.88
N GLU A 81 -4.23 -13.20 -2.12
CA GLU A 81 -3.40 -14.17 -2.83
C GLU A 81 -3.05 -13.72 -4.25
N SER A 82 -4.01 -13.12 -4.96
CA SER A 82 -3.77 -12.54 -6.29
C SER A 82 -2.74 -11.41 -6.27
N ILE A 83 -2.80 -10.52 -5.27
CA ILE A 83 -1.83 -9.43 -5.11
C ILE A 83 -0.44 -9.99 -4.78
N ILE A 84 -0.37 -11.00 -3.89
CA ILE A 84 0.90 -11.67 -3.53
C ILE A 84 1.59 -12.24 -4.78
N ASN A 85 0.84 -12.76 -5.77
CA ASN A 85 1.42 -13.26 -7.01
C ASN A 85 2.22 -12.17 -7.75
N ALA A 86 1.65 -10.97 -7.88
CA ALA A 86 2.31 -9.86 -8.56
C ALA A 86 3.57 -9.40 -7.83
N TYR A 87 3.53 -9.33 -6.51
CA TYR A 87 4.69 -8.96 -5.70
C TYR A 87 5.78 -10.03 -5.70
N ALA A 88 5.42 -11.32 -5.62
CA ALA A 88 6.35 -12.42 -5.62
C ALA A 88 7.10 -12.54 -6.96
N GLU A 89 6.40 -12.33 -8.07
CA GLU A 89 7.01 -12.36 -9.39
C GLU A 89 8.08 -11.27 -9.56
N LYS A 90 7.85 -10.09 -8.99
CA LYS A 90 8.77 -8.95 -9.12
C LYS A 90 9.89 -8.98 -8.08
N SER A 91 9.56 -9.17 -6.81
CA SER A 91 10.52 -9.05 -5.71
C SER A 91 11.32 -10.32 -5.45
N HIS A 92 10.87 -11.47 -5.97
CA HIS A 92 11.43 -12.80 -5.68
C HIS A 92 11.41 -13.18 -4.19
N LEU A 93 10.67 -12.44 -3.35
CA LEU A 93 10.46 -12.76 -1.94
C LEU A 93 9.53 -13.96 -1.79
N SER A 94 9.66 -14.67 -0.66
CA SER A 94 8.71 -15.72 -0.31
C SER A 94 7.30 -15.16 -0.08
N ARG A 95 6.27 -15.93 -0.42
CA ARG A 95 4.86 -15.56 -0.20
C ARG A 95 4.59 -15.16 1.26
N ASN A 96 5.14 -15.90 2.22
CA ASN A 96 5.00 -15.61 3.64
C ASN A 96 5.61 -14.24 4.03
N LYS A 97 6.77 -13.89 3.45
CA LYS A 97 7.38 -12.58 3.69
C LYS A 97 6.53 -11.46 3.13
N ILE A 98 6.00 -11.64 1.91
CA ILE A 98 5.11 -10.66 1.27
C ILE A 98 3.82 -10.51 2.09
N ALA A 99 3.21 -11.62 2.51
CA ALA A 99 2.00 -11.58 3.34
C ALA A 99 2.22 -10.76 4.63
N ARG A 100 3.34 -10.97 5.32
CA ARG A 100 3.71 -10.17 6.52
C ARG A 100 3.87 -8.69 6.19
N LEU A 101 4.56 -8.34 5.10
CA LEU A 101 4.70 -6.94 4.67
C LEU A 101 3.34 -6.29 4.39
N MET A 102 2.38 -7.06 3.85
CA MET A 102 1.02 -6.58 3.62
C MET A 102 0.22 -6.45 4.93
N ASP A 103 0.35 -7.42 5.85
CA ASP A 103 -0.32 -7.40 7.16
C ASP A 103 0.13 -6.19 8.01
N GLU A 104 1.39 -5.81 7.89
CA GLU A 104 2.02 -4.68 8.59
C GLU A 104 1.77 -3.32 7.91
N GLU A 105 1.08 -3.27 6.76
CA GLU A 105 0.97 -2.05 5.95
C GLU A 105 2.34 -1.39 5.75
N THR A 106 3.20 -2.07 5.00
CA THR A 106 4.60 -1.66 4.90
C THR A 106 4.81 -0.51 3.94
N TRP A 107 5.31 0.59 4.47
CA TRP A 107 5.83 1.73 3.72
C TRP A 107 7.32 1.58 3.48
N MET A 108 7.73 1.80 2.23
CA MET A 108 9.10 1.63 1.78
C MET A 108 9.59 2.90 1.08
N ASN A 109 10.71 3.44 1.54
CA ASN A 109 11.47 4.43 0.79
C ASN A 109 12.19 3.76 -0.38
N ALA A 110 12.88 4.54 -1.19
CA ALA A 110 13.57 4.03 -2.38
C ALA A 110 14.60 2.93 -2.08
N GLU A 111 15.36 3.07 -1.00
CA GLU A 111 16.40 2.11 -0.62
C GLU A 111 15.79 0.79 -0.11
N LYS A 112 14.79 0.86 0.76
CA LYS A 112 14.07 -0.33 1.26
C LYS A 112 13.33 -1.06 0.14
N ALA A 113 12.72 -0.32 -0.79
CA ALA A 113 12.05 -0.91 -1.95
C ALA A 113 13.03 -1.62 -2.88
N LEU A 114 14.25 -1.07 -3.06
CA LEU A 114 15.32 -1.69 -3.82
C LEU A 114 15.86 -2.93 -3.10
N GLN A 115 16.16 -2.85 -1.81
CA GLN A 115 16.64 -3.96 -0.99
C GLN A 115 15.66 -5.15 -0.98
N LEU A 116 14.38 -4.88 -0.93
CA LEU A 116 13.33 -5.91 -0.96
C LEU A 116 12.98 -6.36 -2.39
N GLY A 117 13.60 -5.83 -3.42
CA GLY A 117 13.39 -6.24 -4.80
C GLY A 117 12.09 -5.76 -5.45
N PHE A 118 11.36 -4.83 -4.83
CA PHE A 118 10.16 -4.24 -5.43
C PHE A 118 10.49 -3.29 -6.59
N VAL A 119 11.70 -2.77 -6.62
CA VAL A 119 12.20 -1.92 -7.71
C VAL A 119 13.60 -2.37 -8.13
N ASP A 120 13.96 -2.09 -9.38
CA ASP A 120 15.23 -2.50 -9.97
C ASP A 120 16.31 -1.42 -9.86
N GLY A 121 15.96 -0.23 -9.39
CA GLY A 121 16.92 0.86 -9.23
C GLY A 121 16.29 2.16 -8.79
N ILE A 122 17.18 3.06 -8.33
CA ILE A 122 16.81 4.41 -7.91
C ILE A 122 17.19 5.38 -9.03
N LEU A 123 16.26 6.26 -9.42
CA LEU A 123 16.51 7.30 -10.42
C LEU A 123 17.63 8.22 -9.96
N PHE A 124 18.43 8.70 -10.92
CA PHE A 124 19.54 9.64 -10.67
C PHE A 124 20.67 9.10 -9.80
N SER A 125 20.63 7.83 -9.36
CA SER A 125 21.70 7.22 -8.60
C SER A 125 22.85 6.82 -9.52
N LYS A 126 24.10 7.17 -9.15
CA LYS A 126 25.32 6.72 -9.84
C LYS A 126 25.69 5.29 -9.45
N LYS A 127 25.06 4.72 -8.43
CA LYS A 127 25.23 3.34 -7.98
C LYS A 127 24.06 2.51 -8.47
N ASN A 128 24.31 1.77 -9.53
CA ASN A 128 23.48 0.62 -9.90
C ASN A 128 24.45 -0.48 -10.31
N PRO A 129 24.41 -1.66 -9.74
CA PRO A 129 23.40 -2.65 -10.02
C PRO A 129 22.93 -3.39 -8.75
N PHE A 130 21.71 -3.91 -8.81
CA PHE A 130 21.16 -4.92 -7.94
C PHE A 130 22.11 -6.13 -7.86
N VAL A 131 22.68 -6.35 -6.68
CA VAL A 131 23.26 -7.62 -6.30
C VAL A 131 22.26 -8.24 -5.34
N PRO A 132 21.63 -9.40 -5.68
CA PRO A 132 20.79 -10.10 -4.72
C PRO A 132 21.66 -10.48 -3.52
N GLU A 133 21.32 -10.01 -2.33
CA GLU A 133 21.86 -10.59 -1.11
C GLU A 133 21.36 -12.03 -1.04
N GLU A 134 22.29 -12.96 -0.85
CA GLU A 134 21.97 -14.35 -0.57
C GLU A 134 21.03 -14.41 0.64
N PRO A 135 20.05 -15.35 0.67
CA PRO A 135 19.14 -15.46 1.79
C PRO A 135 19.95 -15.68 3.08
N GLU A 136 19.75 -14.78 4.05
CA GLU A 136 20.26 -14.98 5.40
C GLU A 136 19.84 -16.38 5.84
N LYS A 137 20.84 -17.18 6.15
CA LYS A 137 20.65 -18.48 6.78
C LYS A 137 19.97 -18.20 8.11
N THR A 138 18.74 -18.60 8.20
CA THR A 138 18.04 -18.69 9.49
C THR A 138 18.79 -19.72 10.31
N ASP A 139 19.44 -19.28 11.37
CA ASP A 139 19.89 -20.18 12.41
C ASP A 139 18.67 -20.90 13.00
N PRO A 140 18.69 -22.23 13.06
CA PRO A 140 17.72 -22.98 13.84
C PRO A 140 18.14 -22.94 15.31
N ASP A 141 17.17 -22.89 16.20
CA ASP A 141 17.27 -23.07 17.62
C ASP A 141 17.47 -21.80 18.47
N GLU A 142 16.35 -21.20 18.87
CA GLU A 142 16.16 -20.75 20.24
C GLU A 142 14.91 -21.40 20.81
N GLU A 143 15.18 -22.39 21.66
CA GLU A 143 14.20 -23.07 22.50
C GLU A 143 13.56 -22.08 23.49
N GLU A 144 12.25 -22.21 23.60
CA GLU A 144 11.43 -21.58 24.62
C GLU A 144 11.93 -22.01 26.02
N THR A 145 12.28 -21.06 26.85
CA THR A 145 12.24 -21.22 28.29
C THR A 145 11.27 -20.24 28.91
N GLU A 146 10.12 -20.78 29.33
CA GLU A 146 9.18 -20.09 30.20
C GLU A 146 9.87 -19.74 31.53
N GLU A 147 9.81 -18.50 31.95
CA GLU A 147 9.76 -18.13 33.36
C GLU A 147 8.88 -16.90 33.57
N SER A 148 7.88 -17.11 34.42
CA SER A 148 6.87 -16.15 34.84
C SER A 148 7.33 -15.34 36.05
N PRO A 149 6.51 -14.46 36.64
CA PRO A 149 6.81 -13.06 36.84
C PRO A 149 7.21 -12.68 38.24
N LYS A 150 7.88 -11.57 38.42
CA LYS A 150 7.95 -10.86 39.73
C LYS A 150 7.63 -9.40 39.57
N GLU A 151 6.68 -9.00 40.39
CA GLU A 151 6.15 -7.66 40.59
C GLU A 151 7.15 -6.69 41.24
N ASP A 152 6.99 -5.42 40.83
CA ASP A 152 6.97 -4.16 41.63
C ASP A 152 8.26 -3.50 42.12
N PRO A 153 8.14 -2.20 42.50
CA PRO A 153 7.53 -1.02 41.91
C PRO A 153 8.48 0.24 41.80
N ASP A 154 7.92 1.30 41.28
CA ASP A 154 8.26 2.72 41.51
C ASP A 154 9.38 3.42 40.71
N GLU A 155 8.97 4.45 40.06
CA GLU A 155 9.28 5.88 40.06
C GLU A 155 9.66 6.56 38.75
N LYS A 156 8.85 7.59 38.49
CA LYS A 156 9.17 8.92 37.92
C LYS A 156 9.37 9.13 36.44
N LYS A 157 8.32 9.79 35.93
CA LYS A 157 8.31 10.95 35.01
C LYS A 157 9.65 11.39 34.42
N LYS A 158 9.71 11.38 33.08
CA LYS A 158 10.23 12.50 32.30
C LYS A 158 9.48 12.63 30.98
N GLU A 159 8.83 13.75 30.80
CA GLU A 159 8.33 14.25 29.53
C GLU A 159 9.48 14.31 28.53
N SER A 160 9.24 13.78 27.34
CA SER A 160 9.99 14.12 26.12
C SER A 160 9.04 14.12 24.93
N THR A 161 8.74 15.30 24.55
CA THR A 161 8.25 15.87 23.31
C THR A 161 8.18 14.98 22.07
N ALA A 162 7.00 15.12 21.42
CA ALA A 162 6.74 15.03 19.99
C ALA A 162 6.93 13.67 19.32
N SER A 163 5.95 12.79 19.55
CA SER A 163 5.55 11.83 18.54
C SER A 163 4.26 12.35 17.90
N MET A 164 4.35 12.86 16.67
CA MET A 164 3.18 13.06 15.81
C MET A 164 2.65 11.69 15.42
N LEU A 165 1.95 11.04 16.33
CA LEU A 165 1.19 9.84 16.06
C LEU A 165 -0.08 10.23 15.30
N TYR A 166 -0.02 10.01 13.99
CA TYR A 166 -1.16 10.02 13.11
C TYR A 166 -2.12 8.92 13.54
N THR A 167 -3.11 9.24 14.34
CA THR A 167 -4.15 8.29 14.75
C THR A 167 -5.27 8.32 13.71
N PRO A 168 -5.62 7.18 13.07
CA PRO A 168 -6.63 7.12 12.01
C PRO A 168 -8.01 7.68 12.40
N SER A 169 -8.38 7.60 13.68
CA SER A 169 -9.67 8.11 14.19
C SER A 169 -9.79 9.64 14.13
N LYS A 170 -8.73 10.38 14.48
CA LYS A 170 -8.78 11.86 14.46
C LYS A 170 -8.82 12.45 13.05
N THR A 171 -8.27 11.76 12.07
CA THR A 171 -8.35 12.18 10.66
C THR A 171 -9.68 11.86 10.03
N LEU A 172 -10.32 10.77 10.42
CA LEU A 172 -11.66 10.44 9.95
C LEU A 172 -12.67 11.48 10.44
N ASP A 173 -12.61 11.87 11.71
CA ASP A 173 -13.49 12.89 12.29
C ASP A 173 -13.28 14.28 11.66
N SER A 174 -12.04 14.68 11.42
CA SER A 174 -11.74 15.94 10.74
C SER A 174 -12.15 15.94 9.27
N PHE A 175 -12.11 14.79 8.62
CA PHE A 175 -12.56 14.61 7.24
C PHE A 175 -14.09 14.60 7.14
N LEU A 176 -14.79 13.92 8.05
CA LEU A 176 -16.24 13.94 8.15
C LEU A 176 -16.79 15.35 8.47
N GLN A 177 -16.11 16.09 9.33
CA GLN A 177 -16.44 17.48 9.65
C GLN A 177 -16.26 18.41 8.44
N LYS A 178 -15.21 18.19 7.61
CA LYS A 178 -15.02 18.93 6.37
C LYS A 178 -16.03 18.57 5.30
N ILE A 179 -16.43 17.31 5.18
CA ILE A 179 -17.48 16.88 4.25
C ILE A 179 -18.84 17.46 4.66
N SER A 180 -19.20 17.43 5.94
CA SER A 180 -20.47 18.01 6.42
C SER A 180 -20.52 19.53 6.26
N ALA A 181 -19.39 20.23 6.44
CA ALA A 181 -19.28 21.66 6.19
C ALA A 181 -19.37 22.03 4.69
N THR A 182 -18.99 21.11 3.80
CA THR A 182 -19.07 21.32 2.33
C THR A 182 -20.43 20.89 1.78
N ALA A 183 -21.09 19.91 2.41
CA ALA A 183 -22.43 19.43 2.01
C ALA A 183 -23.54 20.47 2.28
N SER A 184 -23.31 21.43 3.17
CA SER A 184 -24.27 22.51 3.45
C SER A 184 -24.28 23.64 2.40
N LYS A 185 -23.37 23.63 1.44
CA LYS A 185 -23.32 24.56 0.31
C LYS A 185 -23.54 23.80 -1.00
N GLY A 186 -24.77 23.34 -1.21
CA GLY A 186 -25.19 22.83 -2.51
C GLY A 186 -24.97 23.89 -3.59
N THR A 187 -24.46 23.48 -4.75
CA THR A 187 -24.31 24.38 -5.90
C THR A 187 -25.67 24.95 -6.25
N PRO A 188 -25.86 26.27 -6.27
CA PRO A 188 -27.17 26.87 -6.60
C PRO A 188 -27.65 26.39 -7.97
N ILE A 189 -28.93 26.05 -8.08
CA ILE A 189 -29.55 25.48 -9.27
C ILE A 189 -29.27 26.33 -10.52
N ASN A 190 -29.21 27.65 -10.37
CA ASN A 190 -28.88 28.60 -11.44
C ASN A 190 -27.44 28.45 -12.00
N GLN A 191 -26.51 27.88 -11.26
CA GLN A 191 -25.16 27.54 -11.77
C GLN A 191 -25.14 26.20 -12.51
N LEU A 192 -26.02 25.28 -12.15
CA LEU A 192 -26.18 24.01 -12.88
C LEU A 192 -26.86 24.25 -14.24
N ASP A 193 -27.85 25.11 -14.31
CA ASP A 193 -28.54 25.47 -15.54
C ASP A 193 -27.61 26.19 -16.53
N LYS A 194 -26.75 27.10 -16.05
CA LYS A 194 -25.70 27.73 -16.89
C LYS A 194 -24.69 26.75 -17.44
N ARG A 195 -24.32 25.70 -16.68
CA ARG A 195 -23.42 24.65 -17.17
C ARG A 195 -24.09 23.73 -18.17
N LEU A 196 -25.39 23.47 -18.01
CA LEU A 196 -26.17 22.68 -18.96
C LEU A 196 -26.36 23.42 -20.31
N GLU A 197 -26.51 24.73 -20.30
CA GLU A 197 -26.58 25.54 -21.54
C GLU A 197 -25.26 25.52 -22.32
N LEU A 198 -24.11 25.50 -21.62
CA LEU A 198 -22.79 25.44 -22.27
C LEU A 198 -22.46 24.06 -22.89
N LEU A 199 -23.24 23.02 -22.57
CA LEU A 199 -23.08 21.68 -23.13
C LEU A 199 -24.00 21.38 -24.32
N LYS A 200 -24.80 22.37 -24.77
CA LYS A 200 -25.72 22.27 -25.93
C LYS A 200 -25.12 22.69 -27.27
N TYR A 201 -23.80 22.98 -27.30
CA TYR A 201 -23.06 23.33 -28.53
C TYR A 201 -21.88 22.42 -28.78
#